data_6b0012793900d1c64c36e4f8843c2f25
#
_entry.id   6b0012793900d1c64c36e4f8843c2f25
#
_cell.length_a   1.000
_cell.length_b   1.000
_cell.length_c   1.000
_cell.angle_alpha   90.00
_cell.angle_beta   90.00
_cell.angle_gamma   90.00
#
_symmetry.space_group_name_H-M   'P 1'
#
loop_
_entity.id
_entity.type
_entity.pdbx_description
1 polymer ?
#
loop_
_entity_poly.entity_id
_entity_poly.type
_entity_poly.pdbx_seq_one_letter_code
_entity_poly.pdbx_strand_id
1 'polypeptide(L)'
;MTKLEPGTPAPDFTLIDQDERSVSLSELRGADTPDGGRSVILFFYPAAMTPGCTKEACDFRDSLAPLQEAGYAVVGISRDAPAKLRAFRERDGLTYDLLSDPDHAVHEAYGAWGEKSNYGKTVVGVIRSTIVVDPSGTVTHALYNVKATGHVARLRALLEVG
;
A
#
# COMPACT_ATOMS: atom_id res chain seq x y z
N MET A 1 16.78 9.54 0.20
CA MET A 1 15.43 9.01 -0.04
C MET A 1 14.54 10.13 -0.50
N THR A 2 13.97 9.98 -1.65
CA THR A 2 13.13 11.03 -2.23
C THR A 2 11.67 10.61 -2.14
N LYS A 3 10.87 11.43 -1.47
CA LYS A 3 9.42 11.24 -1.44
C LYS A 3 8.84 11.55 -2.82
N LEU A 4 7.84 10.77 -3.22
CA LEU A 4 7.15 11.01 -4.48
C LEU A 4 6.13 12.14 -4.32
N GLU A 5 5.88 12.83 -5.41
CA GLU A 5 4.90 13.92 -5.43
C GLU A 5 3.83 13.63 -6.49
N PRO A 6 2.60 14.16 -6.31
CA PRO A 6 1.58 14.04 -7.34
C PRO A 6 2.07 14.57 -8.69
N GLY A 7 1.75 13.82 -9.75
CA GLY A 7 2.18 14.16 -11.11
C GLY A 7 3.46 13.48 -11.56
N THR A 8 4.16 12.78 -10.65
CA THR A 8 5.40 12.06 -11.02
C THR A 8 5.08 10.62 -11.43
N PRO A 9 5.93 10.00 -12.28
CA PRO A 9 5.76 8.58 -12.59
C PRO A 9 5.99 7.72 -11.36
N ALA A 10 5.14 6.73 -11.13
CA ALA A 10 5.33 5.75 -10.06
C ALA A 10 6.35 4.70 -10.53
N PRO A 11 7.38 4.40 -9.72
CA PRO A 11 8.31 3.32 -10.07
C PRO A 11 7.59 2.00 -10.24
N ASP A 12 7.83 1.28 -11.34
CA ASP A 12 7.28 -0.05 -11.50
C ASP A 12 8.03 -1.01 -10.58
N PHE A 13 7.36 -2.11 -10.22
CA PHE A 13 7.96 -3.12 -9.36
C PHE A 13 7.34 -4.47 -9.64
N THR A 14 8.03 -5.53 -9.21
CA THR A 14 7.50 -6.87 -9.15
C THR A 14 7.88 -7.45 -7.79
N LEU A 15 6.87 -7.79 -7.01
CA LEU A 15 7.02 -8.40 -5.69
C LEU A 15 6.20 -9.68 -5.64
N ILE A 16 6.45 -10.51 -4.64
CA ILE A 16 5.62 -11.70 -4.44
C ILE A 16 4.57 -11.43 -3.37
N ASP A 17 3.41 -12.03 -3.56
CA ASP A 17 2.29 -11.89 -2.62
C ASP A 17 2.32 -12.97 -1.53
N GLN A 18 1.27 -13.05 -0.71
CA GLN A 18 1.12 -14.02 0.38
C GLN A 18 1.12 -15.48 -0.11
N ASP A 19 0.85 -15.72 -1.38
CA ASP A 19 0.83 -17.05 -2.00
C ASP A 19 2.06 -17.30 -2.87
N GLU A 20 3.09 -16.45 -2.73
CA GLU A 20 4.34 -16.51 -3.49
C GLU A 20 4.16 -16.34 -5.00
N ARG A 21 3.09 -15.65 -5.41
CA ARG A 21 2.86 -15.30 -6.81
C ARG A 21 3.47 -13.94 -7.11
N SER A 22 4.02 -13.78 -8.30
CA SER A 22 4.57 -12.51 -8.75
C SER A 22 3.46 -11.52 -9.05
N VAL A 23 3.56 -10.30 -8.50
CA VAL A 23 2.62 -9.22 -8.72
C VAL A 23 3.41 -7.97 -9.10
N SER A 24 3.06 -7.35 -10.22
CA SER A 24 3.69 -6.10 -10.65
C SER A 24 2.70 -4.94 -10.60
N LEU A 25 3.21 -3.73 -10.49
CA LEU A 25 2.37 -2.53 -10.54
C LEU A 25 1.62 -2.47 -11.87
N SER A 26 2.28 -2.81 -12.98
CA SER A 26 1.66 -2.82 -14.31
C SER A 26 0.43 -3.74 -14.36
N GLU A 27 0.53 -4.92 -13.76
CA GLU A 27 -0.59 -5.85 -13.68
C GLU A 27 -1.73 -5.30 -12.81
N LEU A 28 -1.38 -4.67 -11.69
CA LEU A 28 -2.37 -4.09 -10.78
C LEU A 28 -3.16 -2.96 -11.45
N ARG A 29 -2.47 -2.14 -12.24
CA ARG A 29 -3.13 -1.06 -13.00
C ARG A 29 -4.06 -1.60 -14.07
N GLY A 30 -3.74 -2.77 -14.64
CA GLY A 30 -4.57 -3.37 -15.69
C GLY A 30 -4.76 -2.48 -16.90
N ALA A 31 -3.75 -1.70 -17.28
CA ALA A 31 -3.86 -0.73 -18.36
C ALA A 31 -4.18 -1.36 -19.72
N ASP A 32 -3.86 -2.65 -19.87
CA ASP A 32 -4.10 -3.40 -21.10
C ASP A 32 -5.48 -4.06 -21.13
N THR A 33 -6.30 -3.84 -20.10
CA THR A 33 -7.65 -4.42 -20.07
C THR A 33 -8.63 -3.55 -20.85
N PRO A 34 -9.74 -4.16 -21.36
CA PRO A 34 -10.73 -3.41 -22.16
C PRO A 34 -11.38 -2.23 -21.45
N ASP A 35 -11.43 -2.25 -20.11
CA ASP A 35 -12.03 -1.17 -19.32
C ASP A 35 -11.07 0.00 -19.04
N GLY A 36 -9.85 -0.04 -19.59
CA GLY A 36 -8.89 1.06 -19.47
C GLY A 36 -8.04 1.05 -18.20
N GLY A 37 -8.19 0.03 -17.39
CA GLY A 37 -7.37 -0.12 -16.18
C GLY A 37 -8.02 0.46 -14.95
N ARG A 38 -7.22 0.53 -13.87
CA ARG A 38 -7.66 1.00 -12.57
C ARG A 38 -6.56 1.77 -11.87
N SER A 39 -6.96 2.59 -10.90
CA SER A 39 -6.01 3.20 -9.97
C SER A 39 -5.62 2.19 -8.91
N VAL A 40 -4.43 2.33 -8.33
CA VAL A 40 -3.92 1.41 -7.33
C VAL A 40 -3.58 2.18 -6.07
N ILE A 41 -4.08 1.70 -4.93
CA ILE A 41 -3.74 2.22 -3.62
C ILE A 41 -2.69 1.28 -3.02
N LEU A 42 -1.48 1.78 -2.84
CA LEU A 42 -0.36 1.05 -2.23
C LEU A 42 -0.20 1.57 -0.80
N PHE A 43 -0.42 0.74 0.22
CA PHE A 43 -0.15 1.17 1.57
C PHE A 43 1.03 0.40 2.16
N PHE A 44 2.02 1.15 2.63
CA PHE A 44 3.23 0.61 3.24
C PHE A 44 3.05 0.64 4.76
N TYR A 45 3.28 -0.50 5.41
CA TYR A 45 3.09 -0.63 6.85
C TYR A 45 4.27 -1.37 7.48
N PRO A 46 4.61 -1.04 8.75
CA PRO A 46 5.83 -1.57 9.38
C PRO A 46 5.88 -3.07 9.61
N ALA A 47 4.80 -3.68 10.10
CA ALA A 47 4.83 -5.12 10.41
C ALA A 47 3.44 -5.72 10.49
N ALA A 48 3.26 -6.86 9.83
CA ALA A 48 2.00 -7.61 9.87
C ALA A 48 1.66 -8.02 11.30
N MET A 49 0.36 -8.06 11.59
CA MET A 49 -0.23 -8.51 12.87
C MET A 49 0.10 -7.65 14.09
N THR A 50 0.67 -6.46 13.90
CA THR A 50 0.78 -5.48 14.97
C THR A 50 -0.53 -4.69 15.09
N PRO A 51 -0.85 -4.10 16.27
CA PRO A 51 -2.16 -3.44 16.46
C PRO A 51 -2.47 -2.34 15.45
N GLY A 52 -1.54 -1.43 15.21
CA GLY A 52 -1.76 -0.32 14.26
C GLY A 52 -1.91 -0.81 12.83
N CYS A 53 -1.07 -1.75 12.42
CA CYS A 53 -1.13 -2.30 11.06
C CYS A 53 -2.40 -3.13 10.85
N THR A 54 -2.85 -3.86 11.88
CA THR A 54 -4.11 -4.58 11.84
C THR A 54 -5.29 -3.62 11.68
N LYS A 55 -5.30 -2.52 12.43
CA LYS A 55 -6.34 -1.51 12.33
C LYS A 55 -6.42 -0.93 10.91
N GLU A 56 -5.31 -0.53 10.36
CA GLU A 56 -5.24 0.02 9.01
C GLU A 56 -5.69 -1.01 7.97
N ALA A 57 -5.19 -2.23 8.05
CA ALA A 57 -5.52 -3.29 7.10
C ALA A 57 -7.00 -3.66 7.14
N CYS A 58 -7.59 -3.72 8.32
CA CYS A 58 -9.01 -4.02 8.48
C CYS A 58 -9.89 -2.86 7.99
N ASP A 59 -9.46 -1.62 8.19
CA ASP A 59 -10.18 -0.47 7.67
C ASP A 59 -10.19 -0.49 6.12
N PHE A 60 -9.08 -0.86 5.49
CA PHE A 60 -9.07 -1.05 4.03
C PHE A 60 -9.95 -2.23 3.61
N ARG A 61 -9.94 -3.33 4.37
CA ARG A 61 -10.83 -4.47 4.09
C ARG A 61 -12.29 -4.02 4.09
N ASP A 62 -12.69 -3.25 5.09
CA ASP A 62 -14.08 -2.80 5.24
C ASP A 62 -14.47 -1.76 4.19
N SER A 63 -13.50 -1.09 3.59
CA SER A 63 -13.72 -0.09 2.54
C SER A 63 -13.46 -0.62 1.14
N LEU A 64 -13.10 -1.90 1.00
CA LEU A 64 -12.64 -2.44 -0.28
C LEU A 64 -13.72 -2.39 -1.36
N ALA A 65 -14.96 -2.78 -1.06
CA ALA A 65 -16.02 -2.80 -2.04
C ALA A 65 -16.30 -1.42 -2.65
N PRO A 66 -16.52 -0.35 -1.86
CA PRO A 66 -16.71 0.98 -2.45
C PRO A 66 -15.46 1.48 -3.19
N LEU A 67 -14.25 1.13 -2.73
CA LEU A 67 -13.04 1.51 -3.44
C LEU A 67 -12.94 0.80 -4.79
N GLN A 68 -13.22 -0.48 -4.84
CA GLN A 68 -13.22 -1.25 -6.10
C GLN A 68 -14.27 -0.74 -7.07
N GLU A 69 -15.47 -0.43 -6.58
CA GLU A 69 -16.53 0.15 -7.41
C GLU A 69 -16.12 1.50 -8.01
N ALA A 70 -15.30 2.26 -7.30
CA ALA A 70 -14.78 3.54 -7.77
C ALA A 70 -13.55 3.38 -8.69
N GLY A 71 -13.12 2.16 -8.98
CA GLY A 71 -12.00 1.91 -9.89
C GLY A 71 -10.64 1.80 -9.23
N TYR A 72 -10.59 1.50 -7.92
CA TYR A 72 -9.34 1.36 -7.18
C TYR A 72 -9.05 -0.08 -6.82
N ALA A 73 -7.80 -0.52 -7.00
CA ALA A 73 -7.28 -1.74 -6.41
C ALA A 73 -6.50 -1.37 -5.14
N VAL A 74 -6.48 -2.24 -4.15
CA VAL A 74 -5.76 -2.01 -2.88
C VAL A 74 -4.77 -3.14 -2.66
N VAL A 75 -3.52 -2.81 -2.34
CA VAL A 75 -2.51 -3.78 -1.91
C VAL A 75 -1.73 -3.21 -0.74
N GLY A 76 -1.36 -4.08 0.19
CA GLY A 76 -0.47 -3.73 1.29
C GLY A 76 0.94 -4.20 0.99
N ILE A 77 1.95 -3.45 1.43
CA ILE A 77 3.35 -3.79 1.22
C ILE A 77 4.09 -3.66 2.55
N SER A 78 4.78 -4.74 2.94
CA SER A 78 5.62 -4.74 4.12
C SER A 78 6.89 -5.55 3.87
N ARG A 79 7.78 -5.59 4.86
CA ARG A 79 9.00 -6.38 4.78
C ARG A 79 8.79 -7.82 5.24
N ASP A 80 7.59 -8.17 5.66
CA ASP A 80 7.30 -9.51 6.17
C ASP A 80 7.40 -10.58 5.08
N ALA A 81 7.77 -11.79 5.48
CA ALA A 81 7.84 -12.93 4.56
C ALA A 81 6.43 -13.37 4.13
N PRO A 82 6.28 -14.01 2.96
CA PRO A 82 4.96 -14.43 2.48
C PRO A 82 4.15 -15.28 3.45
N ALA A 83 4.81 -16.17 4.20
CA ALA A 83 4.10 -17.00 5.20
C ALA A 83 3.41 -16.15 6.27
N LYS A 84 4.08 -15.08 6.73
CA LYS A 84 3.49 -14.17 7.73
C LYS A 84 2.36 -13.34 7.11
N LEU A 85 2.51 -12.93 5.87
CA LEU A 85 1.46 -12.21 5.15
C LEU A 85 0.22 -13.07 4.95
N ARG A 86 0.42 -14.36 4.65
CA ARG A 86 -0.70 -15.31 4.54
C ARG A 86 -1.42 -15.44 5.88
N ALA A 87 -0.67 -15.59 6.97
CA ALA A 87 -1.26 -15.68 8.31
C ALA A 87 -2.06 -14.41 8.67
N PHE A 88 -1.53 -13.24 8.33
CA PHE A 88 -2.19 -11.97 8.56
C PHE A 88 -3.51 -11.91 7.76
N ARG A 89 -3.45 -12.27 6.49
CA ARG A 89 -4.61 -12.26 5.60
C ARG A 89 -5.71 -13.19 6.10
N GLU A 90 -5.34 -14.40 6.53
CA GLU A 90 -6.28 -15.39 7.04
C GLU A 90 -6.89 -14.96 8.39
N ARG A 91 -6.03 -14.49 9.32
CA ARG A 91 -6.50 -14.09 10.65
C ARG A 91 -7.53 -12.97 10.59
N ASP A 92 -7.30 -11.99 9.76
CA ASP A 92 -8.13 -10.78 9.72
C ASP A 92 -9.09 -10.72 8.53
N GLY A 93 -9.18 -11.80 7.76
CA GLY A 93 -10.11 -11.87 6.63
C GLY A 93 -9.84 -10.82 5.56
N LEU A 94 -8.56 -10.53 5.29
CA LEU A 94 -8.19 -9.56 4.27
C LEU A 94 -8.42 -10.18 2.89
N THR A 95 -9.10 -9.46 2.00
CA THR A 95 -9.49 -9.97 0.69
C THR A 95 -8.71 -9.34 -0.46
N TYR A 96 -7.68 -8.57 -0.14
CA TYR A 96 -6.74 -8.00 -1.10
C TYR A 96 -5.35 -8.57 -0.86
N ASP A 97 -4.46 -8.38 -1.83
CA ASP A 97 -3.12 -8.97 -1.76
C ASP A 97 -2.19 -8.18 -0.85
N LEU A 98 -1.31 -8.91 -0.18
CA LEU A 98 -0.23 -8.37 0.64
C LEU A 98 1.09 -8.76 -0.01
N LEU A 99 1.93 -7.77 -0.31
CA LEU A 99 3.18 -7.98 -1.03
C LEU A 99 4.37 -7.93 -0.09
N SER A 100 5.36 -8.76 -0.37
CA SER A 100 6.58 -8.89 0.43
C SER A 100 7.74 -8.14 -0.23
N ASP A 101 8.35 -7.22 0.52
CA ASP A 101 9.51 -6.43 0.09
C ASP A 101 10.61 -6.54 1.15
N PRO A 102 11.22 -7.72 1.33
CA PRO A 102 12.11 -7.98 2.47
C PRO A 102 13.39 -7.15 2.47
N ASP A 103 13.90 -6.76 1.30
CA ASP A 103 15.10 -5.93 1.18
C ASP A 103 14.78 -4.42 1.13
N HIS A 104 13.52 -4.04 1.33
CA HIS A 104 12.99 -2.67 1.31
C HIS A 104 13.31 -1.85 0.05
N ALA A 105 13.63 -2.50 -1.05
CA ALA A 105 13.94 -1.80 -2.30
C ALA A 105 12.76 -0.98 -2.82
N VAL A 106 11.56 -1.56 -2.80
CA VAL A 106 10.34 -0.85 -3.22
C VAL A 106 9.95 0.22 -2.21
N HIS A 107 10.11 -0.06 -0.92
CA HIS A 107 9.92 0.97 0.12
C HIS A 107 10.79 2.19 -0.17
N GLU A 108 12.07 1.98 -0.49
CA GLU A 108 12.98 3.08 -0.80
C GLU A 108 12.58 3.82 -2.07
N ALA A 109 12.22 3.08 -3.12
CA ALA A 109 11.81 3.68 -4.39
C ALA A 109 10.59 4.58 -4.22
N TYR A 110 9.70 4.26 -3.27
CA TYR A 110 8.49 5.02 -3.02
C TYR A 110 8.62 6.04 -1.89
N GLY A 111 9.79 6.17 -1.28
CA GLY A 111 10.00 7.11 -0.18
C GLY A 111 9.42 6.66 1.16
N ALA A 112 9.02 5.40 1.27
CA ALA A 112 8.40 4.83 2.47
C ALA A 112 9.43 4.19 3.43
N TRP A 113 10.68 4.58 3.30
CA TRP A 113 11.80 4.11 4.11
C TRP A 113 12.69 5.28 4.47
N GLY A 114 13.08 5.37 5.72
CA GLY A 114 13.96 6.43 6.12
C GLY A 114 13.98 6.62 7.62
N GLU A 115 14.48 7.77 8.04
CA GLU A 115 14.57 8.13 9.46
C GLU A 115 13.20 8.49 10.00
N LYS A 116 12.89 7.98 11.19
CA LYS A 116 11.67 8.33 11.91
C LYS A 116 11.98 8.45 13.40
N SER A 117 11.21 9.30 14.08
CA SER A 117 11.34 9.47 15.52
C SER A 117 10.51 8.40 16.24
N ASN A 118 11.12 7.76 17.25
CA ASN A 118 10.45 6.74 18.06
C ASN A 118 10.90 6.92 19.51
N TYR A 119 10.00 7.41 20.37
CA TYR A 119 10.29 7.68 21.80
C TYR A 119 11.52 8.56 21.97
N GLY A 120 11.65 9.63 21.19
CA GLY A 120 12.76 10.56 21.26
C GLY A 120 14.05 10.09 20.63
N LYS A 121 14.06 8.91 20.01
CA LYS A 121 15.22 8.38 19.30
C LYS A 121 14.93 8.37 17.80
N THR A 122 15.97 8.63 17.00
CA THR A 122 15.88 8.50 15.54
C THR A 122 16.22 7.07 15.15
N VAL A 123 15.31 6.42 14.45
CA VAL A 123 15.52 5.06 13.91
C VAL A 123 15.26 5.07 12.42
N VAL A 124 15.89 4.15 11.70
CA VAL A 124 15.67 3.97 10.26
C VAL A 124 14.73 2.77 10.08
N GLY A 125 13.69 2.95 9.30
CA GLY A 125 12.71 1.89 9.07
C GLY A 125 11.59 2.32 8.15
N VAL A 126 10.52 1.52 8.15
CA VAL A 126 9.34 1.78 7.31
C VAL A 126 8.61 3.02 7.82
N ILE A 127 8.35 3.94 6.91
CA ILE A 127 7.48 5.08 7.15
C ILE A 127 6.10 4.72 6.63
N ARG A 128 5.10 4.65 7.52
CA ARG A 128 3.73 4.31 7.14
C ARG A 128 3.23 5.30 6.11
N SER A 129 2.97 4.82 4.88
CA SER A 129 2.69 5.69 3.74
C SER A 129 1.61 5.08 2.87
N THR A 130 0.88 5.93 2.15
CA THR A 130 -0.08 5.49 1.15
C THR A 130 0.15 6.28 -0.13
N ILE A 131 0.38 5.56 -1.21
CA ILE A 131 0.62 6.14 -2.53
C ILE A 131 -0.51 5.67 -3.45
N VAL A 132 -1.15 6.62 -4.13
CA VAL A 132 -2.20 6.30 -5.10
C VAL A 132 -1.65 6.57 -6.49
N VAL A 133 -1.78 5.57 -7.36
CA VAL A 133 -1.27 5.59 -8.73
C VAL A 133 -2.45 5.45 -9.67
N ASP A 134 -2.53 6.29 -10.69
CA ASP A 134 -3.62 6.23 -11.67
C ASP A 134 -3.36 5.13 -12.73
N PRO A 135 -4.33 4.83 -13.61
CA PRO A 135 -4.15 3.77 -14.61
C PRO A 135 -2.98 4.00 -15.57
N SER A 136 -2.54 5.25 -15.74
CA SER A 136 -1.39 5.57 -16.60
C SER A 136 -0.04 5.35 -15.92
N GLY A 137 -0.03 5.09 -14.61
CA GLY A 137 1.20 4.92 -13.84
C GLY A 137 1.72 6.20 -13.21
N THR A 138 0.89 7.22 -13.12
CA THR A 138 1.24 8.51 -12.53
C THR A 138 0.73 8.58 -11.08
N VAL A 139 1.57 9.07 -10.17
CA VAL A 139 1.17 9.28 -8.77
C VAL A 139 0.14 10.41 -8.71
N THR A 140 -1.00 10.13 -8.08
CA THR A 140 -2.04 11.15 -7.86
C THR A 140 -2.05 11.64 -6.42
N HIS A 141 -1.72 10.78 -5.47
CA HIS A 141 -1.65 11.10 -4.04
C HIS A 141 -0.43 10.41 -3.42
N ALA A 142 0.28 11.12 -2.57
CA ALA A 142 1.41 10.57 -1.83
C ALA A 142 1.33 11.07 -0.40
N LEU A 143 0.91 10.18 0.50
CA LEU A 143 0.68 10.51 1.91
C LEU A 143 1.72 9.78 2.75
N TYR A 144 2.58 10.54 3.41
CA TYR A 144 3.68 10.00 4.20
C TYR A 144 3.46 10.21 5.69
N ASN A 145 4.02 9.33 6.50
CA ASN A 145 3.96 9.40 7.95
C ASN A 145 2.51 9.51 8.45
N VAL A 146 1.64 8.66 7.90
CA VAL A 146 0.22 8.65 8.25
C VAL A 146 -0.02 7.84 9.52
N LYS A 147 -1.09 8.16 10.23
CA LYS A 147 -1.51 7.42 11.41
C LYS A 147 -2.46 6.28 11.00
N ALA A 148 -2.34 5.13 11.65
CA ALA A 148 -3.20 3.98 11.33
C ALA A 148 -4.68 4.28 11.61
N THR A 149 -4.96 4.96 12.71
CA THR A 149 -6.35 5.26 13.10
C THR A 149 -6.92 6.40 12.26
N GLY A 150 -8.04 6.15 11.60
CA GLY A 150 -8.76 7.16 10.82
C GLY A 150 -8.18 7.43 9.44
N HIS A 151 -7.07 6.79 9.08
CA HIS A 151 -6.40 7.03 7.81
C HIS A 151 -7.27 6.66 6.61
N VAL A 152 -7.90 5.49 6.62
CA VAL A 152 -8.69 5.00 5.48
C VAL A 152 -9.92 5.90 5.24
N ALA A 153 -10.60 6.32 6.30
CA ALA A 153 -11.73 7.25 6.17
C ALA A 153 -11.28 8.57 5.57
N ARG A 154 -10.13 9.09 5.99
CA ARG A 154 -9.56 10.31 5.45
C ARG A 154 -9.18 10.14 3.97
N LEU A 155 -8.58 8.99 3.63
CA LEU A 155 -8.22 8.69 2.24
C LEU A 155 -9.47 8.64 1.35
N ARG A 156 -10.53 7.98 1.80
CA ARG A 156 -11.79 7.93 1.05
C ARG A 156 -12.34 9.32 0.77
N ALA A 157 -12.26 10.22 1.75
CA ALA A 157 -12.68 11.61 1.58
C ALA A 157 -11.83 12.32 0.52
N LEU A 158 -10.49 12.11 0.56
CA LEU A 158 -9.58 12.68 -0.44
C LEU A 158 -9.85 12.17 -1.85
N LEU A 159 -10.24 10.91 -1.97
CA LEU A 159 -10.55 10.26 -3.26
C LEU A 159 -12.01 10.47 -3.68
N GLU A 160 -12.80 11.12 -2.85
CA GLU A 160 -14.24 11.35 -3.06
C GLU A 160 -15.02 10.03 -3.24
N VAL A 161 -14.64 9.01 -2.46
CA VAL A 161 -15.32 7.71 -2.42
C VAL A 161 -16.23 7.70 -1.20
N GLY A 162 -17.49 7.58 -1.46
CA GLY A 162 -18.54 7.66 -0.44
C GLY A 162 -18.61 6.52 0.56
#